data_28fd7b8e608c732a0e8ebd853852df60
#
_entry.id   28fd7b8e608c732a0e8ebd853852df60
#
_cell.length_a   1.000
_cell.length_b   1.000
_cell.length_c   1.000
_cell.angle_alpha   90.00
_cell.angle_beta   90.00
_cell.angle_gamma   90.00
#
_symmetry.space_group_name_H-M   'P 1'
#
loop_
_entity.id
_entity.type
_entity.pdbx_description
1 polymer ?
#
loop_
_entity_poly.entity_id
_entity_poly.type
_entity_poly.pdbx_seq_one_letter_code
_entity_poly.pdbx_strand_id
1 'polypeptide(L)'
;MFYAGTPTVFKMPGGAQPAVNKDWLELASAKEGSQYVVSTTYAGERNYTVFYDTQMTTPLWTAYPLDSSHMGSLDRPSGWSYNPNIDEKYQVRVTDGSYSNSTYSRGHMCPNGSRNGNSTMQAQTFYVTNQVPQIQNSFNNGIWSNLENAVQGIAKSHNEEIYVVTGVAFEKEGESRTINYTSPSKSSSQRVPIPNYFYKLVLRVKYSGRTVSDASCIAFWFDQKAYSDSYQNHTVSVDQVEAWTGFDFFVNLPDDLESAAESKPTTWSSFTSF
;
A
#
# COMPACT_ATOMS: atom_id res chain seq x y z
N MET A 1 8.42 10.21 -14.14
CA MET A 1 9.30 9.20 -14.79
C MET A 1 8.46 7.96 -14.94
N PHE A 2 7.92 7.72 -16.13
CA PHE A 2 7.06 6.56 -16.39
C PHE A 2 7.93 5.33 -16.56
N TYR A 3 7.64 4.30 -15.80
CA TYR A 3 8.32 3.03 -15.91
C TYR A 3 7.70 2.26 -17.09
N ALA A 4 8.36 2.30 -18.24
CA ALA A 4 8.05 1.42 -19.36
C ALA A 4 8.89 0.16 -19.21
N GLY A 5 8.30 -0.94 -18.75
CA GLY A 5 9.01 -2.21 -18.67
C GLY A 5 8.27 -3.25 -17.81
N THR A 6 8.37 -4.54 -18.15
CA THR A 6 7.80 -5.67 -17.43
C THR A 6 8.53 -5.89 -16.08
N PRO A 7 7.86 -6.16 -14.96
CA PRO A 7 8.54 -6.36 -13.70
C PRO A 7 9.46 -7.57 -13.76
N THR A 8 10.67 -7.37 -13.30
CA THR A 8 11.52 -8.51 -12.98
C THR A 8 10.95 -9.16 -11.72
N VAL A 9 10.20 -10.24 -11.93
CA VAL A 9 9.73 -11.06 -10.80
C VAL A 9 10.96 -11.62 -10.11
N PHE A 10 11.21 -11.21 -8.88
CA PHE A 10 12.36 -11.64 -8.13
C PHE A 10 12.22 -13.12 -7.79
N LYS A 11 13.14 -13.96 -8.27
CA LYS A 11 13.26 -15.34 -7.79
C LYS A 11 13.82 -15.28 -6.37
N MET A 12 13.02 -15.69 -5.40
CA MET A 12 13.51 -16.03 -4.07
C MET A 12 14.68 -16.98 -4.20
N PRO A 13 15.81 -16.79 -3.50
CA PRO A 13 16.86 -17.79 -3.44
C PRO A 13 16.28 -19.08 -2.90
N GLY A 14 16.17 -20.13 -3.75
CA GLY A 14 15.76 -21.49 -3.36
C GLY A 14 14.27 -21.82 -3.43
N GLY A 15 13.39 -20.96 -3.95
CA GLY A 15 11.96 -21.24 -4.07
C GLY A 15 11.39 -20.98 -5.48
N ALA A 16 10.47 -21.84 -5.92
CA ALA A 16 9.58 -21.48 -7.02
C ALA A 16 8.83 -20.19 -6.66
N GLN A 17 8.67 -19.27 -7.64
CA GLN A 17 7.77 -18.13 -7.47
C GLN A 17 6.41 -18.67 -7.00
N PRO A 18 5.77 -18.07 -6.00
CA PRO A 18 4.36 -18.29 -5.87
C PRO A 18 3.74 -17.86 -7.20
N ALA A 19 3.09 -18.80 -7.89
CA ALA A 19 2.22 -18.44 -8.99
C ALA A 19 1.34 -17.31 -8.48
N VAL A 20 1.21 -16.23 -9.26
CA VAL A 20 0.26 -15.15 -8.91
C VAL A 20 -1.07 -15.84 -8.72
N ASN A 21 -1.52 -15.94 -7.47
CA ASN A 21 -2.76 -16.61 -7.17
C ASN A 21 -3.85 -15.68 -7.68
N LYS A 22 -4.65 -16.15 -8.66
CA LYS A 22 -5.78 -15.37 -9.19
C LYS A 22 -6.83 -15.03 -8.13
N ASP A 23 -6.74 -15.67 -6.95
CA ASP A 23 -7.61 -15.37 -5.81
C ASP A 23 -7.12 -14.16 -4.98
N TRP A 24 -5.98 -13.57 -5.31
CA TRP A 24 -5.45 -12.39 -4.64
C TRP A 24 -5.98 -11.12 -5.31
N LEU A 25 -7.19 -10.75 -4.94
CA LEU A 25 -7.93 -9.64 -5.56
C LEU A 25 -7.31 -8.25 -5.28
N GLU A 26 -6.45 -8.14 -4.28
CA GLU A 26 -5.74 -6.89 -3.95
C GLU A 26 -4.62 -6.54 -4.92
N LEU A 27 -4.19 -7.46 -5.78
CA LEU A 27 -3.00 -7.23 -6.60
C LEU A 27 -3.23 -6.24 -7.72
N ALA A 28 -2.20 -5.44 -7.98
CA ALA A 28 -2.08 -4.58 -9.15
C ALA A 28 -1.17 -5.21 -10.20
N SER A 29 -1.32 -4.76 -11.44
CA SER A 29 -0.38 -5.09 -12.52
C SER A 29 1.03 -4.68 -12.10
N ALA A 30 1.95 -5.53 -12.45
CA ALA A 30 3.36 -5.25 -12.26
C ALA A 30 3.93 -4.70 -13.58
N LYS A 31 4.61 -3.54 -13.54
CA LYS A 31 5.26 -2.93 -14.71
C LYS A 31 6.71 -3.40 -14.85
N GLU A 32 7.19 -3.46 -16.08
CA GLU A 32 8.60 -3.83 -16.35
C GLU A 32 9.59 -2.78 -15.84
N GLY A 33 10.72 -3.23 -15.27
CA GLY A 33 11.80 -2.35 -14.82
C GLY A 33 12.65 -2.95 -13.69
N SER A 34 13.29 -2.10 -12.91
CA SER A 34 14.12 -2.45 -11.75
C SER A 34 13.32 -2.65 -10.45
N GLN A 35 12.03 -2.93 -10.55
CA GLN A 35 11.14 -3.10 -9.43
C GLN A 35 11.04 -4.56 -9.02
N TYR A 36 10.73 -4.78 -7.75
CA TYR A 36 10.48 -6.09 -7.18
C TYR A 36 9.04 -6.17 -6.68
N VAL A 37 8.34 -7.21 -7.09
CA VAL A 37 7.07 -7.60 -6.46
C VAL A 37 7.39 -8.66 -5.43
N VAL A 38 7.19 -8.35 -4.15
CA VAL A 38 7.54 -9.25 -3.05
C VAL A 38 6.33 -9.47 -2.16
N SER A 39 5.87 -10.72 -2.12
CA SER A 39 4.83 -11.12 -1.18
C SER A 39 5.45 -11.61 0.12
N THR A 40 4.94 -11.08 1.22
CA THR A 40 5.29 -11.47 2.58
C THR A 40 4.17 -12.34 3.14
N THR A 41 4.53 -13.51 3.64
CA THR A 41 3.56 -14.51 4.14
C THR A 41 3.95 -14.99 5.54
N TYR A 42 2.97 -15.56 6.25
CA TYR A 42 3.19 -16.28 7.50
C TYR A 42 2.24 -17.47 7.60
N ALA A 43 2.77 -18.67 7.90
CA ALA A 43 2.01 -19.91 8.05
C ALA A 43 1.10 -20.25 6.86
N GLY A 44 1.50 -19.84 5.65
CA GLY A 44 0.72 -20.06 4.42
C GLY A 44 -0.30 -18.97 4.11
N GLU A 45 -0.52 -18.03 5.04
CA GLU A 45 -1.38 -16.87 4.83
C GLU A 45 -0.56 -15.71 4.24
N ARG A 46 -1.18 -14.97 3.31
CA ARG A 46 -0.57 -13.77 2.76
C ARG A 46 -0.70 -12.61 3.74
N ASN A 47 0.41 -11.93 4.01
CA ASN A 47 0.41 -10.74 4.83
C ASN A 47 0.19 -9.51 3.97
N TYR A 48 1.12 -9.20 3.09
CA TYR A 48 1.01 -8.16 2.08
C TYR A 48 1.97 -8.40 0.92
N THR A 49 1.69 -7.79 -0.21
CA THR A 49 2.58 -7.73 -1.37
C THR A 49 3.03 -6.29 -1.57
N VAL A 50 4.33 -6.08 -1.74
CA VAL A 50 4.90 -4.76 -2.03
C VAL A 50 5.49 -4.73 -3.45
N PHE A 51 5.19 -3.68 -4.19
CA PHE A 51 5.90 -3.30 -5.41
C PHE A 51 6.97 -2.28 -5.04
N TYR A 52 8.23 -2.72 -5.06
CA TYR A 52 9.36 -1.96 -4.52
C TYR A 52 10.32 -1.52 -5.62
N ASP A 53 10.56 -0.22 -5.71
CA ASP A 53 11.55 0.35 -6.62
C ASP A 53 12.93 0.38 -5.95
N THR A 54 13.86 -0.41 -6.49
CA THR A 54 15.22 -0.52 -5.95
C THR A 54 16.13 0.65 -6.32
N GLN A 55 15.81 1.39 -7.36
CA GLN A 55 16.57 2.60 -7.72
C GLN A 55 16.17 3.77 -6.82
N MET A 56 14.88 3.92 -6.57
CA MET A 56 14.35 4.93 -5.65
C MET A 56 14.40 4.49 -4.18
N THR A 57 14.66 3.20 -3.91
CA THR A 57 14.63 2.61 -2.55
C THR A 57 13.31 2.88 -1.81
N THR A 58 12.19 2.68 -2.50
CA THR A 58 10.86 3.04 -1.99
C THR A 58 9.78 2.07 -2.47
N PRO A 59 8.78 1.72 -1.65
CA PRO A 59 7.58 1.07 -2.15
C PRO A 59 6.76 2.06 -2.98
N LEU A 60 6.24 1.62 -4.13
CA LEU A 60 5.30 2.40 -4.93
C LEU A 60 3.86 2.04 -4.57
N TRP A 61 3.59 0.77 -4.27
CA TRP A 61 2.35 0.33 -3.65
C TRP A 61 2.58 -0.89 -2.75
N THR A 62 1.68 -1.06 -1.80
CA THR A 62 1.56 -2.24 -0.94
C THR A 62 0.11 -2.67 -0.92
N ALA A 63 -0.14 -3.93 -1.28
CA ALA A 63 -1.47 -4.51 -1.40
C ALA A 63 -1.66 -5.63 -0.38
N TYR A 64 -2.83 -5.71 0.25
CA TYR A 64 -3.08 -6.67 1.30
C TYR A 64 -4.58 -6.97 1.50
N PRO A 65 -4.94 -8.24 1.82
CA PRO A 65 -6.27 -8.58 2.32
C PRO A 65 -6.41 -8.09 3.76
N LEU A 66 -7.59 -7.77 4.17
CA LEU A 66 -7.89 -7.34 5.54
C LEU A 66 -9.24 -7.86 5.99
N ASP A 67 -9.25 -8.62 7.06
CA ASP A 67 -10.43 -9.03 7.80
C ASP A 67 -10.24 -8.85 9.32
N SER A 68 -11.24 -9.21 10.10
CA SER A 68 -11.21 -9.03 11.55
C SER A 68 -10.15 -9.88 12.25
N SER A 69 -9.74 -11.04 11.68
CA SER A 69 -8.76 -11.95 12.29
C SER A 69 -7.32 -11.39 12.25
N HIS A 70 -7.04 -10.50 11.30
CA HIS A 70 -5.75 -9.83 11.19
C HIS A 70 -5.51 -8.81 12.32
N MET A 71 -6.57 -8.35 12.95
CA MET A 71 -6.54 -7.24 13.91
C MET A 71 -6.73 -7.75 15.35
N GLY A 72 -5.99 -7.16 16.27
CA GLY A 72 -6.01 -7.50 17.70
C GLY A 72 -5.55 -6.34 18.56
N SER A 73 -4.83 -6.65 19.63
CA SER A 73 -4.37 -5.67 20.60
C SER A 73 -2.90 -5.85 21.00
N LEU A 74 -2.10 -6.50 20.15
CA LEU A 74 -0.66 -6.63 20.41
C LEU A 74 0.02 -5.26 20.43
N ASP A 75 0.92 -5.08 21.38
CA ASP A 75 1.75 -3.89 21.48
C ASP A 75 2.62 -3.71 20.25
N ARG A 76 2.87 -2.45 19.91
CA ARG A 76 3.70 -2.10 18.78
C ARG A 76 5.14 -2.62 18.96
N PRO A 77 5.75 -3.31 17.96
CA PRO A 77 7.16 -3.68 18.01
C PRO A 77 8.08 -2.48 18.19
N SER A 78 9.20 -2.69 18.89
CA SER A 78 10.14 -1.62 19.24
C SER A 78 11.08 -1.19 18.12
N GLY A 79 11.21 -1.98 17.05
CA GLY A 79 12.22 -1.76 16.01
C GLY A 79 11.72 -1.98 14.60
N TRP A 80 12.47 -1.44 13.63
CA TRP A 80 12.33 -1.72 12.21
C TRP A 80 13.44 -2.65 11.77
N SER A 81 13.22 -3.42 10.72
CA SER A 81 14.20 -4.35 10.17
C SER A 81 14.21 -4.33 8.65
N TYR A 82 15.29 -4.85 8.07
CA TYR A 82 15.31 -5.09 6.64
C TYR A 82 14.37 -6.24 6.27
N ASN A 83 13.75 -6.12 5.10
CA ASN A 83 12.97 -7.21 4.51
C ASN A 83 13.95 -8.29 4.02
N PRO A 84 13.89 -9.52 4.54
CA PRO A 84 14.85 -10.57 4.15
C PRO A 84 14.70 -11.03 2.69
N ASN A 85 13.61 -10.67 2.03
CA ASN A 85 13.33 -11.05 0.64
C ASN A 85 13.87 -10.04 -0.39
N ILE A 86 14.48 -8.94 0.06
CA ILE A 86 15.11 -7.92 -0.80
C ILE A 86 16.53 -7.69 -0.29
N ASP A 87 17.53 -7.67 -1.18
CA ASP A 87 18.92 -7.41 -0.80
C ASP A 87 19.01 -6.06 -0.05
N GLU A 88 19.70 -6.06 1.10
CA GLU A 88 19.82 -4.90 1.99
C GLU A 88 20.36 -3.65 1.28
N LYS A 89 21.23 -3.82 0.29
CA LYS A 89 21.79 -2.69 -0.49
C LYS A 89 20.72 -1.85 -1.21
N TYR A 90 19.54 -2.44 -1.48
CA TYR A 90 18.42 -1.77 -2.11
C TYR A 90 17.40 -1.20 -1.12
N GLN A 91 17.63 -1.35 0.18
CA GLN A 91 16.68 -0.92 1.20
C GLN A 91 17.11 0.40 1.87
N VAL A 92 16.12 1.16 2.32
CA VAL A 92 16.37 2.40 3.05
C VAL A 92 16.89 2.11 4.46
N ARG A 93 17.92 2.84 4.91
CA ARG A 93 18.63 2.59 6.17
C ARG A 93 18.00 3.31 7.37
N VAL A 94 16.73 2.98 7.65
CA VAL A 94 15.97 3.56 8.78
C VAL A 94 15.54 2.51 9.81
N THR A 95 16.33 1.46 9.97
CA THR A 95 16.12 0.44 11.02
C THR A 95 16.38 1.02 12.40
N ASP A 96 17.40 1.85 12.54
CA ASP A 96 17.72 2.62 13.74
C ASP A 96 17.52 4.12 13.48
N GLY A 97 16.65 4.75 14.23
CA GLY A 97 16.27 6.15 14.04
C GLY A 97 15.11 6.32 13.04
N SER A 98 15.04 7.48 12.42
CA SER A 98 14.03 7.86 11.44
C SER A 98 14.68 8.69 10.32
N TYR A 99 13.97 9.66 9.76
CA TYR A 99 14.52 10.61 8.80
C TYR A 99 15.23 11.76 9.47
N SER A 100 16.23 12.35 8.81
CA SER A 100 16.98 13.51 9.28
C SER A 100 16.08 14.76 9.37
N ASN A 101 15.09 14.89 8.48
CA ASN A 101 14.08 15.92 8.58
C ASN A 101 12.92 15.41 9.46
N SER A 102 12.78 15.98 10.65
CA SER A 102 11.78 15.60 11.65
C SER A 102 10.31 15.89 11.26
N THR A 103 10.06 16.60 10.17
CA THR A 103 8.72 16.74 9.59
C THR A 103 8.16 15.39 9.15
N TYR A 104 9.04 14.46 8.76
CA TYR A 104 8.64 13.16 8.22
C TYR A 104 8.85 12.05 9.24
N SER A 105 7.85 11.18 9.32
CA SER A 105 7.92 9.88 10.01
C SER A 105 8.03 8.74 9.00
N ARG A 106 8.32 7.55 9.51
CA ARG A 106 8.23 6.29 8.76
C ARG A 106 6.76 5.91 8.64
N GLY A 107 6.08 6.43 7.60
CA GLY A 107 4.68 6.13 7.31
C GLY A 107 4.53 4.70 6.79
N HIS A 108 3.70 3.89 7.46
CA HIS A 108 3.42 2.53 6.99
C HIS A 108 2.58 2.53 5.72
N MET A 109 2.88 1.59 4.83
CA MET A 109 2.02 1.30 3.67
C MET A 109 0.93 0.26 4.05
N CYS A 110 1.31 -0.92 4.54
CA CYS A 110 0.40 -1.80 5.28
C CYS A 110 0.48 -1.43 6.77
N PRO A 111 -0.62 -0.90 7.38
CA PRO A 111 -0.57 -0.37 8.74
C PRO A 111 -0.33 -1.45 9.80
N ASN A 112 0.39 -1.09 10.86
CA ASN A 112 0.56 -1.93 12.04
C ASN A 112 -0.79 -2.39 12.62
N GLY A 113 -1.77 -1.49 12.72
CA GLY A 113 -3.10 -1.79 13.26
C GLY A 113 -3.90 -2.80 12.43
N SER A 114 -3.53 -3.00 11.16
CA SER A 114 -4.14 -3.99 10.28
C SER A 114 -3.54 -5.40 10.45
N ARG A 115 -2.52 -5.57 11.30
CA ARG A 115 -1.78 -6.84 11.50
C ARG A 115 -1.47 -7.16 12.97
N ASN A 116 -1.99 -6.38 13.91
CA ASN A 116 -1.69 -6.55 15.35
C ASN A 116 -2.48 -7.67 16.04
N GLY A 117 -3.10 -8.56 15.28
CA GLY A 117 -3.67 -9.83 15.75
C GLY A 117 -2.66 -10.97 15.78
N ASN A 118 -1.55 -10.87 15.04
CA ASN A 118 -0.48 -11.87 14.96
C ASN A 118 0.88 -11.20 15.05
N SER A 119 1.72 -11.61 15.99
CA SER A 119 3.02 -10.96 16.26
C SER A 119 4.00 -11.02 15.10
N THR A 120 4.01 -12.11 14.34
CA THR A 120 4.89 -12.25 13.17
C THR A 120 4.42 -11.39 12.01
N MET A 121 3.13 -11.43 11.67
CA MET A 121 2.57 -10.58 10.62
C MET A 121 2.72 -9.09 10.97
N GLN A 122 2.52 -8.75 12.25
CA GLN A 122 2.75 -7.40 12.76
C GLN A 122 4.22 -6.97 12.61
N ALA A 123 5.18 -7.82 13.02
CA ALA A 123 6.60 -7.53 12.90
C ALA A 123 7.02 -7.30 11.43
N GLN A 124 6.43 -8.04 10.50
CA GLN A 124 6.67 -7.86 9.06
C GLN A 124 6.20 -6.49 8.54
N THR A 125 5.20 -5.85 9.15
CA THR A 125 4.81 -4.48 8.77
C THR A 125 5.89 -3.45 9.10
N PHE A 126 6.85 -3.80 9.97
CA PHE A 126 8.02 -2.98 10.32
C PHE A 126 9.25 -3.28 9.44
N TYR A 127 9.08 -3.94 8.30
CA TYR A 127 10.12 -3.94 7.28
C TYR A 127 10.26 -2.55 6.66
N VAL A 128 11.49 -2.09 6.49
CA VAL A 128 11.78 -0.76 5.89
C VAL A 128 11.29 -0.63 4.45
N THR A 129 10.93 -1.73 3.81
CA THR A 129 10.29 -1.77 2.50
C THR A 129 8.78 -1.50 2.54
N ASN A 130 8.19 -1.44 3.73
CA ASN A 130 6.77 -1.15 3.95
C ASN A 130 6.56 0.27 4.53
N GLN A 131 7.46 1.20 4.27
CA GLN A 131 7.36 2.57 4.76
C GLN A 131 7.89 3.60 3.77
N VAL A 132 7.41 4.83 3.90
CA VAL A 132 7.84 5.99 3.13
C VAL A 132 7.95 7.23 4.03
N PRO A 133 8.71 8.27 3.64
CA PRO A 133 8.65 9.55 4.32
C PRO A 133 7.24 10.14 4.23
N GLN A 134 6.59 10.31 5.37
CA GLN A 134 5.23 10.84 5.46
C GLN A 134 5.18 11.98 6.47
N ILE A 135 4.57 13.12 6.12
CA ILE A 135 4.40 14.24 7.05
C ILE A 135 3.67 13.72 8.30
N GLN A 136 4.32 13.88 9.47
CA GLN A 136 3.81 13.32 10.71
C GLN A 136 2.54 14.03 11.17
N ASN A 137 2.59 15.36 11.27
CA ASN A 137 1.51 16.13 11.87
C ASN A 137 0.40 16.46 10.85
N SER A 138 -0.84 16.21 11.25
CA SER A 138 -2.06 16.48 10.48
C SER A 138 -2.20 15.71 9.17
N PHE A 139 -1.18 14.90 8.76
CA PHE A 139 -1.30 13.93 7.68
C PHE A 139 -1.24 12.51 8.24
N ASN A 140 -0.05 11.97 8.58
CA ASN A 140 0.07 10.58 9.07
C ASN A 140 -0.77 10.35 10.34
N ASN A 141 -0.60 11.18 11.38
CA ASN A 141 -1.40 11.12 12.62
C ASN A 141 -2.67 11.99 12.56
N GLY A 142 -3.19 12.26 11.39
CA GLY A 142 -4.39 13.05 11.14
C GLY A 142 -5.32 12.35 10.14
N ILE A 143 -5.49 12.98 8.96
CA ILE A 143 -6.43 12.49 7.93
C ILE A 143 -6.13 11.05 7.49
N TRP A 144 -4.84 10.67 7.38
CA TRP A 144 -4.42 9.35 6.95
C TRP A 144 -4.77 8.27 7.98
N SER A 145 -4.43 8.47 9.27
CA SER A 145 -4.82 7.54 10.32
C SER A 145 -6.33 7.42 10.51
N ASN A 146 -7.08 8.52 10.28
CA ASN A 146 -8.54 8.48 10.30
C ASN A 146 -9.09 7.57 9.18
N LEU A 147 -8.52 7.67 7.97
CA LEU A 147 -8.87 6.80 6.87
C LEU A 147 -8.50 5.34 7.16
N GLU A 148 -7.32 5.06 7.70
CA GLU A 148 -6.89 3.71 8.07
C GLU A 148 -7.84 3.08 9.10
N ASN A 149 -8.19 3.83 10.14
CA ASN A 149 -9.14 3.37 11.17
C ASN A 149 -10.54 3.10 10.58
N ALA A 150 -11.00 3.93 9.65
CA ALA A 150 -12.27 3.75 8.99
C ALA A 150 -12.29 2.48 8.11
N VAL A 151 -11.21 2.23 7.34
CA VAL A 151 -11.06 1.01 6.54
C VAL A 151 -11.01 -0.24 7.43
N GLN A 152 -10.24 -0.22 8.52
CA GLN A 152 -10.22 -1.29 9.52
C GLN A 152 -11.61 -1.51 10.15
N GLY A 153 -12.35 -0.44 10.35
CA GLY A 153 -13.73 -0.48 10.85
C GLY A 153 -14.67 -1.26 9.95
N ILE A 154 -14.54 -1.14 8.63
CA ILE A 154 -15.34 -1.92 7.66
C ILE A 154 -15.08 -3.41 7.84
N ALA A 155 -13.81 -3.83 7.78
CA ALA A 155 -13.44 -5.25 7.91
C ALA A 155 -13.93 -5.87 9.24
N LYS A 156 -13.94 -5.08 10.33
CA LYS A 156 -14.47 -5.52 11.63
C LYS A 156 -15.99 -5.60 11.66
N SER A 157 -16.69 -4.59 11.13
CA SER A 157 -18.15 -4.48 11.28
C SER A 157 -18.93 -5.40 10.36
N HIS A 158 -18.39 -5.68 9.18
CA HIS A 158 -19.07 -6.51 8.17
C HIS A 158 -18.63 -7.98 8.23
N ASN A 159 -17.60 -8.32 9.00
CA ASN A 159 -17.04 -9.67 9.11
C ASN A 159 -16.73 -10.28 7.73
N GLU A 160 -16.14 -9.47 6.86
CA GLU A 160 -15.75 -9.83 5.50
C GLU A 160 -14.27 -9.54 5.27
N GLU A 161 -13.67 -10.24 4.33
CA GLU A 161 -12.36 -9.89 3.80
C GLU A 161 -12.53 -8.75 2.79
N ILE A 162 -11.82 -7.66 2.99
CA ILE A 162 -11.68 -6.55 2.06
C ILE A 162 -10.26 -6.50 1.50
N TYR A 163 -10.08 -5.88 0.36
CA TYR A 163 -8.80 -5.83 -0.34
C TYR A 163 -8.33 -4.40 -0.42
N VAL A 164 -7.11 -4.14 0.05
CA VAL A 164 -6.58 -2.78 0.21
C VAL A 164 -5.28 -2.61 -0.54
N VAL A 165 -5.19 -1.53 -1.31
CA VAL A 165 -3.93 -1.05 -1.88
C VAL A 165 -3.62 0.31 -1.27
N THR A 166 -2.41 0.45 -0.75
CA THR A 166 -1.84 1.73 -0.32
C THR A 166 -0.67 2.06 -1.22
N GLY A 167 -0.65 3.24 -1.81
CA GLY A 167 0.41 3.62 -2.71
C GLY A 167 0.86 5.07 -2.59
N VAL A 168 1.95 5.36 -3.29
CA VAL A 168 2.52 6.69 -3.40
C VAL A 168 2.84 7.02 -4.85
N ALA A 169 2.83 8.33 -5.17
CA ALA A 169 3.29 8.81 -6.46
C ALA A 169 4.18 10.04 -6.27
N PHE A 170 5.13 10.21 -7.19
CA PHE A 170 6.03 11.36 -7.21
C PHE A 170 5.56 12.42 -8.21
N GLU A 171 4.85 12.00 -9.23
CA GLU A 171 4.19 12.85 -10.23
C GLU A 171 2.96 12.10 -10.80
N LYS A 172 2.01 12.81 -11.33
CA LYS A 172 0.92 12.24 -12.13
C LYS A 172 1.36 12.12 -13.58
N GLU A 173 0.69 11.29 -14.36
CA GLU A 173 0.94 11.24 -15.80
C GLU A 173 0.75 12.61 -16.44
N GLY A 174 1.73 13.02 -17.25
CA GLY A 174 1.76 14.33 -17.92
C GLY A 174 2.13 15.51 -17.01
N GLU A 175 2.36 15.28 -15.71
CA GLU A 175 2.85 16.29 -14.78
C GLU A 175 4.40 16.27 -14.73
N SER A 176 5.00 17.44 -14.53
CA SER A 176 6.41 17.56 -14.16
C SER A 176 6.48 18.17 -12.76
N ARG A 177 6.80 17.36 -11.76
CA ARG A 177 6.88 17.78 -10.38
C ARG A 177 8.25 17.48 -9.77
N THR A 178 8.77 18.41 -8.97
CA THR A 178 10.05 18.21 -8.30
C THR A 178 9.93 17.11 -7.25
N ILE A 179 10.83 16.14 -7.31
CA ILE A 179 11.01 15.13 -6.26
C ILE A 179 11.96 15.69 -5.21
N ASN A 180 11.46 15.91 -4.01
CA ASN A 180 12.27 16.27 -2.85
C ASN A 180 12.84 15.01 -2.18
N TYR A 181 13.90 15.20 -1.40
CA TYR A 181 14.59 14.09 -0.73
C TYR A 181 14.84 14.40 0.74
N THR A 182 14.84 13.36 1.54
CA THR A 182 15.38 13.34 2.90
C THR A 182 16.50 12.30 2.99
N SER A 183 17.04 12.09 4.16
CA SER A 183 18.02 11.02 4.44
C SER A 183 17.68 10.31 5.74
N PRO A 184 18.14 9.08 5.96
CA PRO A 184 18.09 8.45 7.27
C PRO A 184 18.88 9.29 8.29
N SER A 185 18.35 9.43 9.52
CA SER A 185 19.00 10.22 10.58
C SER A 185 20.38 9.69 11.00
N LYS A 186 20.63 8.40 10.77
CA LYS A 186 21.88 7.71 11.08
C LYS A 186 22.76 7.43 9.84
N SER A 187 22.33 7.82 8.64
CA SER A 187 23.06 7.57 7.39
C SER A 187 22.77 8.66 6.36
N SER A 188 23.42 9.80 6.48
CA SER A 188 23.20 10.99 5.63
C SER A 188 23.60 10.79 4.16
N SER A 189 24.35 9.72 3.83
CA SER A 189 24.74 9.44 2.45
C SER A 189 23.64 8.88 1.56
N GLN A 190 22.57 8.33 2.15
CA GLN A 190 21.44 7.80 1.39
C GLN A 190 20.39 8.89 1.17
N ARG A 191 19.98 9.07 -0.08
CA ARG A 191 18.88 9.95 -0.44
C ARG A 191 17.59 9.13 -0.52
N VAL A 192 16.57 9.53 0.24
CA VAL A 192 15.25 8.90 0.26
C VAL A 192 14.25 9.85 -0.37
N PRO A 193 13.58 9.46 -1.46
CA PRO A 193 12.63 10.34 -2.11
C PRO A 193 11.39 10.54 -1.23
N ILE A 194 10.88 11.76 -1.23
CA ILE A 194 9.66 12.14 -0.50
C ILE A 194 8.51 12.09 -1.50
N PRO A 195 7.51 11.22 -1.31
CA PRO A 195 6.35 11.18 -2.20
C PRO A 195 5.63 12.52 -2.24
N ASN A 196 5.17 12.93 -3.42
CA ASN A 196 4.31 14.10 -3.56
C ASN A 196 2.85 13.77 -3.29
N TYR A 197 2.47 12.50 -3.51
CA TYR A 197 1.10 12.01 -3.39
C TYR A 197 1.03 10.69 -2.64
N PHE A 198 -0.10 10.50 -1.98
CA PHE A 198 -0.51 9.24 -1.36
C PHE A 198 -1.88 8.84 -1.89
N TYR A 199 -2.09 7.55 -2.10
CA TYR A 199 -3.40 7.02 -2.45
C TYR A 199 -3.73 5.77 -1.66
N LYS A 200 -5.01 5.50 -1.52
CA LYS A 200 -5.53 4.27 -0.92
C LYS A 200 -6.75 3.82 -1.69
N LEU A 201 -6.75 2.56 -2.10
CA LEU A 201 -7.83 1.90 -2.82
C LEU A 201 -8.37 0.79 -1.93
N VAL A 202 -9.67 0.63 -1.90
CA VAL A 202 -10.34 -0.44 -1.13
C VAL A 202 -11.38 -1.09 -2.01
N LEU A 203 -11.31 -2.42 -2.10
CA LEU A 203 -12.25 -3.26 -2.82
C LEU A 203 -13.06 -4.10 -1.84
N ARG A 204 -14.36 -4.15 -2.03
CA ARG A 204 -15.28 -5.11 -1.42
C ARG A 204 -15.91 -5.96 -2.52
N VAL A 205 -16.15 -7.22 -2.23
CA VAL A 205 -16.76 -8.16 -3.19
C VAL A 205 -17.88 -8.97 -2.53
N LYS A 206 -18.85 -9.36 -3.33
CA LYS A 206 -19.85 -10.38 -2.97
C LYS A 206 -19.59 -11.66 -3.73
N TYR A 207 -19.86 -12.77 -3.11
CA TYR A 207 -19.68 -14.09 -3.71
C TYR A 207 -21.01 -14.79 -3.93
N SER A 208 -21.14 -15.47 -5.08
CA SER A 208 -22.14 -16.49 -5.33
C SER A 208 -21.40 -17.83 -5.41
N GLY A 209 -21.49 -18.62 -4.35
CA GLY A 209 -20.64 -19.79 -4.18
C GLY A 209 -19.17 -19.43 -4.04
N ARG A 210 -18.34 -19.79 -5.03
CA ARG A 210 -16.91 -19.49 -5.06
C ARG A 210 -16.52 -18.41 -6.08
N THR A 211 -17.50 -17.81 -6.75
CA THR A 211 -17.27 -16.83 -7.80
C THR A 211 -17.65 -15.46 -7.30
N VAL A 212 -16.83 -14.46 -7.59
CA VAL A 212 -17.18 -13.06 -7.35
C VAL A 212 -18.37 -12.71 -8.22
N SER A 213 -19.45 -12.22 -7.62
CA SER A 213 -20.72 -11.90 -8.30
C SER A 213 -21.03 -10.41 -8.33
N ASP A 214 -20.37 -9.62 -7.49
CA ASP A 214 -20.53 -8.16 -7.42
C ASP A 214 -19.29 -7.54 -6.78
N ALA A 215 -18.94 -6.30 -7.13
CA ALA A 215 -17.77 -5.60 -6.63
C ALA A 215 -18.05 -4.11 -6.43
N SER A 216 -17.43 -3.52 -5.42
CA SER A 216 -17.45 -2.08 -5.16
C SER A 216 -16.06 -1.60 -4.75
N CYS A 217 -15.57 -0.57 -5.43
CA CYS A 217 -14.29 0.06 -5.12
C CYS A 217 -14.50 1.47 -4.58
N ILE A 218 -13.59 1.91 -3.72
CA ILE A 218 -13.41 3.31 -3.35
C ILE A 218 -11.93 3.66 -3.41
N ALA A 219 -11.61 4.83 -3.95
CA ALA A 219 -10.25 5.33 -4.04
C ALA A 219 -10.13 6.72 -3.40
N PHE A 220 -8.99 6.96 -2.77
CA PHE A 220 -8.64 8.25 -2.16
C PHE A 220 -7.29 8.72 -2.69
N TRP A 221 -7.18 10.02 -2.93
CA TRP A 221 -5.95 10.66 -3.39
C TRP A 221 -5.63 11.92 -2.59
N PHE A 222 -4.39 12.03 -2.12
CA PHE A 222 -3.93 13.12 -1.27
C PHE A 222 -2.60 13.68 -1.77
N ASP A 223 -2.46 15.01 -1.80
CA ASP A 223 -1.13 15.64 -1.74
C ASP A 223 -0.48 15.34 -0.38
N GLN A 224 0.83 15.27 -0.33
CA GLN A 224 1.55 15.16 0.94
C GLN A 224 1.62 16.53 1.62
N LYS A 225 0.58 16.87 2.38
CA LYS A 225 0.46 18.13 3.15
C LYS A 225 -0.40 17.92 4.41
N ALA A 226 -0.48 18.93 5.26
CA ALA A 226 -1.43 18.93 6.38
C ALA A 226 -2.86 19.11 5.88
N TYR A 227 -3.80 18.44 6.53
CA TYR A 227 -5.24 18.52 6.27
C TYR A 227 -6.01 18.83 7.55
N SER A 228 -7.13 19.54 7.41
CA SER A 228 -8.08 19.82 8.49
C SER A 228 -9.50 19.37 8.17
N ASP A 229 -9.72 18.84 6.97
CA ASP A 229 -11.01 18.33 6.50
C ASP A 229 -11.11 16.78 6.59
N SER A 230 -12.23 16.24 6.15
CA SER A 230 -12.49 14.80 6.17
C SER A 230 -11.85 14.10 4.97
N TYR A 231 -11.30 12.88 5.19
CA TYR A 231 -10.83 12.00 4.11
C TYR A 231 -11.92 11.73 3.06
N GLN A 232 -13.19 11.80 3.43
CA GLN A 232 -14.33 11.57 2.53
C GLN A 232 -14.42 12.59 1.39
N ASN A 233 -13.76 13.75 1.54
CA ASN A 233 -13.71 14.79 0.52
C ASN A 233 -12.63 14.54 -0.55
N HIS A 234 -11.84 13.47 -0.40
CA HIS A 234 -10.70 13.17 -1.25
C HIS A 234 -10.89 11.88 -2.07
N THR A 235 -12.15 11.52 -2.35
CA THR A 235 -12.48 10.36 -3.17
C THR A 235 -12.30 10.66 -4.66
N VAL A 236 -11.77 9.68 -5.38
CA VAL A 236 -11.63 9.65 -6.84
C VAL A 236 -12.06 8.27 -7.35
N SER A 237 -12.12 8.05 -8.66
CA SER A 237 -12.28 6.70 -9.22
C SER A 237 -10.96 5.94 -9.18
N VAL A 238 -11.02 4.60 -9.23
CA VAL A 238 -9.81 3.77 -9.40
C VAL A 238 -9.17 4.06 -10.75
N ASP A 239 -9.93 4.10 -11.84
CA ASP A 239 -9.46 4.50 -13.19
C ASP A 239 -8.69 5.82 -13.18
N GLN A 240 -9.10 6.77 -12.34
CA GLN A 240 -8.37 8.05 -12.24
C GLN A 240 -7.01 7.88 -11.58
N VAL A 241 -6.89 7.02 -10.56
CA VAL A 241 -5.59 6.70 -9.93
C VAL A 241 -4.71 5.96 -10.92
N GLU A 242 -5.26 5.05 -11.69
CA GLU A 242 -4.57 4.31 -12.75
C GLU A 242 -4.03 5.23 -13.83
N ALA A 243 -4.88 6.15 -14.32
CA ALA A 243 -4.46 7.18 -15.28
C ALA A 243 -3.31 8.04 -14.75
N TRP A 244 -3.28 8.34 -13.44
CA TRP A 244 -2.21 9.14 -12.85
C TRP A 244 -0.92 8.38 -12.55
N THR A 245 -1.03 7.08 -12.21
CA THR A 245 0.11 6.26 -11.78
C THR A 245 0.62 5.33 -12.87
N GLY A 246 -0.28 5.04 -13.85
CA GLY A 246 -0.06 4.07 -14.91
C GLY A 246 0.04 2.63 -14.39
N PHE A 247 -0.42 2.33 -13.17
CA PHE A 247 -0.71 0.98 -12.69
C PHE A 247 -2.13 0.60 -13.11
N ASP A 248 -2.43 -0.68 -13.05
CA ASP A 248 -3.72 -1.29 -13.25
C ASP A 248 -4.00 -2.10 -11.98
N PHE A 249 -5.05 -1.77 -11.24
CA PHE A 249 -5.32 -2.32 -9.91
C PHE A 249 -6.39 -3.41 -9.97
N PHE A 250 -6.44 -4.26 -8.96
CA PHE A 250 -7.42 -5.34 -8.80
C PHE A 250 -7.52 -6.29 -10.01
N VAL A 251 -6.42 -6.46 -10.73
CA VAL A 251 -6.28 -7.21 -12.01
C VAL A 251 -6.74 -8.68 -11.96
N ASN A 252 -7.10 -9.20 -10.81
CA ASN A 252 -7.63 -10.54 -10.64
C ASN A 252 -9.16 -10.55 -10.48
N LEU A 253 -9.82 -9.38 -10.51
CA LEU A 253 -11.27 -9.28 -10.67
C LEU A 253 -11.67 -9.73 -12.09
N PRO A 254 -12.86 -10.30 -12.28
CA PRO A 254 -13.42 -10.43 -13.62
C PRO A 254 -13.56 -9.07 -14.31
N ASP A 255 -13.11 -8.96 -15.56
CA ASP A 255 -12.97 -7.71 -16.33
C ASP A 255 -14.24 -6.83 -16.32
N ASP A 256 -15.42 -7.45 -16.38
CA ASP A 256 -16.71 -6.74 -16.37
C ASP A 256 -17.04 -6.14 -15.00
N LEU A 257 -16.69 -6.83 -13.91
CA LEU A 257 -16.85 -6.34 -12.54
C LEU A 257 -15.81 -5.28 -12.20
N GLU A 258 -14.55 -5.47 -12.62
CA GLU A 258 -13.46 -4.53 -12.48
C GLU A 258 -13.84 -3.19 -13.12
N SER A 259 -14.10 -3.19 -14.42
CA SER A 259 -14.47 -1.98 -15.18
C SER A 259 -15.71 -1.27 -14.61
N ALA A 260 -16.72 -2.02 -14.13
CA ALA A 260 -17.91 -1.42 -13.52
C ALA A 260 -17.64 -0.79 -12.16
N ALA A 261 -16.77 -1.41 -11.33
CA ALA A 261 -16.47 -0.95 -10.00
C ALA A 261 -15.53 0.27 -10.00
N GLU A 262 -14.59 0.37 -10.97
CA GLU A 262 -13.49 1.32 -10.99
C GLU A 262 -13.81 2.63 -11.71
N SER A 263 -14.76 2.61 -12.65
CA SER A 263 -15.01 3.72 -13.58
C SER A 263 -15.57 5.00 -12.95
N LYS A 264 -16.08 4.96 -11.73
CA LYS A 264 -16.72 6.11 -11.08
C LYS A 264 -16.24 6.34 -9.66
N PRO A 265 -16.09 7.62 -9.24
CA PRO A 265 -15.88 7.91 -7.83
C PRO A 265 -17.04 7.39 -6.99
N THR A 266 -16.72 6.66 -5.93
CA THR A 266 -17.69 6.12 -4.98
C THR A 266 -17.67 6.97 -3.72
N THR A 267 -18.84 7.32 -3.17
CA THR A 267 -18.91 7.99 -1.88
C THR A 267 -18.67 7.01 -0.75
N TRP A 268 -18.15 7.50 0.38
CA TRP A 268 -17.95 6.66 1.56
C TRP A 268 -19.25 5.96 2.00
N SER A 269 -20.37 6.69 1.99
CA SER A 269 -21.68 6.15 2.36
C SER A 269 -22.12 5.02 1.42
N SER A 270 -21.99 5.19 0.10
CA SER A 270 -22.32 4.13 -0.85
C SER A 270 -21.43 2.91 -0.69
N PHE A 271 -20.13 3.12 -0.50
CA PHE A 271 -19.15 2.05 -0.31
C PHE A 271 -19.42 1.24 0.96
N THR A 272 -19.75 1.89 2.06
CA THR A 272 -20.04 1.21 3.33
C THR A 272 -21.38 0.50 3.36
N SER A 273 -22.33 0.89 2.50
CA SER A 273 -23.63 0.24 2.37
C SER A 273 -23.66 -0.92 1.34
N PHE A 274 -22.54 -1.17 0.62
CA PHE A 274 -22.40 -2.29 -0.32
C PHE A 274 -22.40 -3.61 0.44
#